data_b7bf350901cf8b97d08a588999712454
#
_entry.id   b7bf350901cf8b97d08a588999712454
#
_cell.length_a   1.000
_cell.length_b   1.000
_cell.length_c   1.000
_cell.angle_alpha   90.00
_cell.angle_beta   90.00
_cell.angle_gamma   90.00
#
_symmetry.space_group_name_H-M   'P 1'
#
loop_
_entity.id
_entity.type
_entity.pdbx_description
1 polymer ?
#
loop_
_entity_poly.entity_id
_entity_poly.type
_entity_poly.pdbx_seq_one_letter_code
_entity_poly.pdbx_strand_id
1 'polypeptide(L)'
;WRRDCAFHHSISHTGPITVGVLSEGAIGIDVEFENRRIGVSPSLLLRRMFSTEQDAAACLERWSLLQLWTIKEAVLKASGYGLAGGLTNVALNRQRGSAECFGQVYGLTLLRWHQYLITIAAKQNV
;
A
#
# COMPACT_ATOMS: atom_id res chain seq x y z
N TRP A 1 -19.61 13.88 -19.27
CA TRP A 1 -18.75 12.68 -19.22
C TRP A 1 -18.03 12.48 -20.56
N ARG A 2 -16.73 12.49 -20.52
CA ARG A 2 -15.91 12.25 -21.71
C ARG A 2 -15.53 10.77 -21.82
N ARG A 3 -15.83 10.12 -22.92
CA ARG A 3 -15.48 8.72 -23.17
C ARG A 3 -13.96 8.51 -23.32
N ASP A 4 -13.23 9.55 -23.64
CA ASP A 4 -11.77 9.53 -23.82
C ASP A 4 -11.01 9.78 -22.54
N CYS A 5 -11.69 10.09 -21.43
CA CYS A 5 -11.09 10.23 -20.11
C CYS A 5 -11.11 8.87 -19.39
N ALA A 6 -9.93 8.26 -19.31
CA ALA A 6 -9.76 7.05 -18.51
C ALA A 6 -9.45 7.46 -17.07
N PHE A 7 -10.38 7.18 -16.15
CA PHE A 7 -10.13 7.34 -14.73
C PHE A 7 -9.76 5.99 -14.12
N HIS A 8 -8.77 6.04 -13.25
CA HIS A 8 -8.41 4.92 -12.40
C HIS A 8 -9.14 5.04 -11.08
N HIS A 9 -9.51 3.90 -10.51
CA HIS A 9 -10.14 3.88 -9.20
C HIS A 9 -9.59 2.72 -8.39
N SER A 10 -9.71 2.83 -7.08
CA SER A 10 -9.37 1.76 -6.15
C SER A 10 -10.32 1.79 -4.97
N ILE A 11 -10.67 0.63 -4.47
CA ILE A 11 -11.59 0.46 -3.36
C ILE A 11 -10.97 -0.52 -2.37
N SER A 12 -11.15 -0.26 -1.10
CA SER A 12 -10.76 -1.17 -0.02
C SER A 12 -11.82 -1.15 1.06
N HIS A 13 -11.96 -2.27 1.76
CA HIS A 13 -12.90 -2.34 2.87
C HIS A 13 -12.31 -3.17 4.01
N THR A 14 -12.72 -2.84 5.22
CA THR A 14 -12.45 -3.64 6.41
C THR A 14 -13.61 -3.46 7.39
N GLY A 15 -14.20 -4.56 7.86
CA GLY A 15 -15.40 -4.50 8.68
C GLY A 15 -16.52 -3.68 8.01
N PRO A 16 -17.09 -2.69 8.71
CA PRO A 16 -18.18 -1.88 8.16
C PRO A 16 -17.70 -0.70 7.30
N ILE A 17 -16.38 -0.51 7.16
CA ILE A 17 -15.80 0.65 6.48
C ILE A 17 -15.38 0.28 5.05
N THR A 18 -15.80 1.11 4.11
CA THR A 18 -15.37 1.06 2.72
C THR A 18 -14.77 2.41 2.35
N VAL A 19 -13.61 2.41 1.72
CA VAL A 19 -12.95 3.61 1.23
C VAL A 19 -12.69 3.48 -0.27
N GLY A 20 -12.65 4.60 -0.96
CA GLY A 20 -12.39 4.60 -2.39
C GLY A 20 -11.69 5.86 -2.82
N VAL A 21 -10.96 5.77 -3.92
CA VAL A 21 -10.28 6.90 -4.58
C VAL A 21 -10.50 6.83 -6.08
N LEU A 22 -10.47 8.00 -6.68
CA LEU A 22 -10.58 8.17 -8.13
C LEU A 22 -9.47 9.12 -8.58
N SER A 23 -8.79 8.80 -9.68
CA SER A 23 -7.69 9.61 -10.19
C SER A 23 -7.55 9.44 -11.69
N GLU A 24 -6.94 10.43 -12.35
CA GLU A 24 -6.57 10.32 -13.76
C GLU A 24 -5.38 9.38 -13.96
N GLY A 25 -4.51 9.23 -12.96
CA GLY A 25 -3.39 8.30 -13.00
C GLY A 25 -3.64 7.04 -12.18
N ALA A 26 -2.75 6.07 -12.29
CA ALA A 26 -2.82 4.85 -11.53
C ALA A 26 -2.82 5.14 -10.02
N ILE A 27 -3.74 4.56 -9.30
CA ILE A 27 -3.94 4.82 -7.87
C ILE A 27 -4.42 3.55 -7.17
N GLY A 28 -4.01 3.38 -5.92
CA GLY A 28 -4.45 2.30 -5.06
C GLY A 28 -4.72 2.81 -3.66
N ILE A 29 -5.68 2.21 -3.00
CA ILE A 29 -6.01 2.50 -1.61
C ILE A 29 -6.16 1.20 -0.84
N ASP A 30 -5.67 1.21 0.40
CA ASP A 30 -5.90 0.13 1.33
C ASP A 30 -6.27 0.68 2.69
N VAL A 31 -7.18 0.01 3.38
CA VAL A 31 -7.62 0.35 4.72
C VAL A 31 -7.56 -0.87 5.62
N GLU A 32 -7.03 -0.68 6.83
CA GLU A 32 -6.95 -1.73 7.83
C GLU A 32 -7.37 -1.19 9.20
N PHE A 33 -8.07 -2.04 9.97
CA PHE A 33 -8.39 -1.72 11.36
C PHE A 33 -7.14 -1.86 12.22
N GLU A 34 -6.78 -0.79 12.95
CA GLU A 34 -5.55 -0.71 13.74
C GLU A 34 -5.44 -1.83 14.77
N ASN A 35 -6.56 -2.24 15.36
CA ASN A 35 -6.61 -3.30 16.37
C ASN A 35 -6.89 -4.68 15.76
N ARG A 36 -6.69 -4.85 14.46
CA ARG A 36 -6.87 -6.12 13.79
C ARG A 36 -5.95 -7.18 14.37
N ARG A 37 -6.50 -8.35 14.68
CA ARG A 37 -5.70 -9.51 15.00
C ARG A 37 -5.14 -10.10 13.72
N ILE A 38 -3.81 -10.18 13.66
CA ILE A 38 -3.13 -10.81 12.53
C ILE A 38 -3.04 -12.31 12.84
N GLY A 39 -3.60 -13.14 11.96
CA GLY A 39 -3.67 -14.59 12.15
C GLY A 39 -2.36 -15.34 11.97
N VAL A 40 -1.26 -14.64 11.66
CA VAL A 40 0.08 -15.20 11.50
C VAL A 40 1.05 -14.44 12.39
N SER A 41 2.19 -15.07 12.73
CA SER A 41 3.19 -14.38 13.53
C SER A 41 3.76 -13.16 12.77
N PRO A 42 4.15 -12.09 13.48
CA PRO A 42 4.77 -10.92 12.84
C PRO A 42 6.00 -11.28 12.01
N SER A 43 6.85 -12.19 12.48
CA SER A 43 8.04 -12.59 11.73
C SER A 43 7.71 -13.32 10.44
N LEU A 44 6.67 -14.15 10.43
CA LEU A 44 6.22 -14.82 9.20
C LEU A 44 5.64 -13.82 8.20
N LEU A 45 4.85 -12.87 8.69
CA LEU A 45 4.29 -11.81 7.84
C LEU A 45 5.40 -10.97 7.21
N LEU A 46 6.43 -10.60 7.98
CA LEU A 46 7.58 -9.86 7.48
C LEU A 46 8.32 -10.62 6.38
N ARG A 47 8.48 -11.93 6.52
CA ARG A 47 9.11 -12.77 5.49
C ARG A 47 8.32 -12.81 4.20
N ARG A 48 7.00 -12.69 4.27
CA ARG A 48 6.14 -12.61 3.08
C ARG A 48 6.20 -11.26 2.40
N MET A 49 6.53 -10.22 3.17
CA MET A 49 6.53 -8.83 2.69
C MET A 49 7.90 -8.36 2.20
N PHE A 50 8.99 -8.90 2.75
CA PHE A 50 10.35 -8.45 2.48
C PHE A 50 11.24 -9.61 2.08
N SER A 51 12.15 -9.34 1.13
CA SER A 51 13.13 -10.33 0.68
C SER A 51 14.27 -10.53 1.68
N THR A 52 14.58 -9.51 2.51
CA THR A 52 15.65 -9.58 3.49
C THR A 52 15.19 -9.06 4.85
N GLU A 53 15.82 -9.57 5.93
CA GLU A 53 15.58 -9.07 7.28
C GLU A 53 16.05 -7.63 7.45
N GLN A 54 17.11 -7.23 6.74
CA GLN A 54 17.65 -5.88 6.80
C GLN A 54 16.66 -4.86 6.26
N ASP A 55 16.00 -5.15 5.15
CA ASP A 55 14.98 -4.26 4.58
C ASP A 55 13.78 -4.15 5.51
N ALA A 56 13.34 -5.27 6.08
CA ALA A 56 12.26 -5.27 7.05
C ALA A 56 12.58 -4.40 8.26
N ALA A 57 13.77 -4.58 8.84
CA ALA A 57 14.20 -3.82 10.01
C ALA A 57 14.29 -2.32 9.70
N ALA A 58 14.84 -1.96 8.55
CA ALA A 58 14.95 -0.56 8.13
C ALA A 58 13.57 0.09 7.97
N CYS A 59 12.61 -0.60 7.38
CA CYS A 59 11.25 -0.07 7.20
C CYS A 59 10.49 0.03 8.53
N LEU A 60 10.72 -0.90 9.45
CA LEU A 60 10.08 -0.86 10.78
C LEU A 60 10.57 0.32 11.64
N GLU A 61 11.68 0.94 11.30
CA GLU A 61 12.11 2.18 11.97
C GLU A 61 11.16 3.35 11.69
N ARG A 62 10.49 3.33 10.54
CA ARG A 62 9.59 4.42 10.12
C ARG A 62 8.11 4.06 10.24
N TRP A 63 7.75 2.84 9.90
CA TRP A 63 6.36 2.41 9.82
C TRP A 63 6.10 1.20 10.71
N SER A 64 4.89 1.10 11.26
CA SER A 64 4.46 -0.12 11.95
C SER A 64 4.26 -1.27 10.96
N LEU A 65 4.19 -2.48 11.47
CA LEU A 65 3.93 -3.66 10.64
C LEU A 65 2.63 -3.51 9.85
N LEU A 66 1.57 -3.03 10.48
CA LEU A 66 0.28 -2.85 9.81
C LEU A 66 0.32 -1.72 8.78
N GLN A 67 1.03 -0.64 9.06
CA GLN A 67 1.26 0.41 8.06
C GLN A 67 2.02 -0.14 6.84
N LEU A 68 3.05 -0.94 7.05
CA LEU A 68 3.79 -1.57 5.95
C LEU A 68 2.90 -2.47 5.10
N TRP A 69 2.01 -3.21 5.75
CA TRP A 69 1.03 -4.03 5.04
C TRP A 69 0.12 -3.17 4.17
N THR A 70 -0.46 -2.10 4.72
CA THR A 70 -1.34 -1.20 3.95
C THR A 70 -0.62 -0.52 2.80
N ILE A 71 0.65 -0.12 3.02
CA ILE A 71 1.47 0.49 1.96
C ILE A 71 1.66 -0.48 0.80
N LYS A 72 2.10 -1.68 1.08
CA LYS A 72 2.39 -2.66 0.03
C LYS A 72 1.13 -3.08 -0.71
N GLU A 73 0.02 -3.25 -0.01
CA GLU A 73 -1.27 -3.56 -0.63
C GLU A 73 -1.75 -2.41 -1.54
N ALA A 74 -1.66 -1.17 -1.07
CA ALA A 74 -2.07 0.00 -1.86
C ALA A 74 -1.23 0.12 -3.14
N VAL A 75 0.08 -0.09 -3.04
CA VAL A 75 0.98 -0.03 -4.20
C VAL A 75 0.66 -1.14 -5.20
N LEU A 76 0.42 -2.37 -4.74
CA LEU A 76 0.06 -3.47 -5.63
C LEU A 76 -1.27 -3.21 -6.34
N LYS A 77 -2.25 -2.62 -5.65
CA LYS A 77 -3.51 -2.20 -6.28
C LYS A 77 -3.26 -1.13 -7.35
N ALA A 78 -2.43 -0.13 -7.04
CA ALA A 78 -2.08 0.92 -8.01
C ALA A 78 -1.36 0.35 -9.22
N SER A 79 -0.54 -0.68 -9.05
CA SER A 79 0.20 -1.34 -10.13
C SER A 79 -0.69 -2.13 -11.08
N GLY A 80 -1.92 -2.46 -10.66
CA GLY A 80 -2.83 -3.30 -11.43
C GLY A 80 -2.61 -4.79 -11.27
N TYR A 81 -1.54 -5.21 -10.59
CA TYR A 81 -1.25 -6.63 -10.38
C TYR A 81 -1.95 -7.22 -9.17
N GLY A 82 -2.34 -6.39 -8.20
CA GLY A 82 -2.89 -6.86 -6.94
C GLY A 82 -1.92 -7.79 -6.22
N LEU A 83 -2.42 -8.68 -5.38
CA LEU A 83 -1.59 -9.63 -4.63
C LEU A 83 -0.75 -10.54 -5.53
N ALA A 84 -1.22 -10.80 -6.76
CA ALA A 84 -0.46 -11.60 -7.74
C ALA A 84 0.91 -10.97 -8.08
N GLY A 85 1.06 -9.66 -7.91
CA GLY A 85 2.33 -8.97 -8.11
C GLY A 85 3.39 -9.29 -7.06
N GLY A 86 2.99 -9.80 -5.91
CA GLY A 86 3.88 -10.18 -4.82
C GLY A 86 4.33 -9.00 -3.96
N LEU A 87 4.16 -9.14 -2.65
CA LEU A 87 4.48 -8.08 -1.68
C LEU A 87 5.96 -7.70 -1.69
N THR A 88 6.85 -8.66 -1.95
CA THR A 88 8.30 -8.42 -1.99
C THR A 88 8.74 -7.58 -3.17
N ASN A 89 7.91 -7.45 -4.20
CA ASN A 89 8.20 -6.60 -5.37
C ASN A 89 7.93 -5.12 -5.13
N VAL A 90 7.37 -4.77 -3.96
CA VAL A 90 7.17 -3.39 -3.55
C VAL A 90 8.37 -2.96 -2.72
N ALA A 91 9.25 -2.14 -3.29
CA ALA A 91 10.42 -1.59 -2.60
C ALA A 91 10.07 -0.22 -2.04
N LEU A 92 10.36 -0.01 -0.75
CA LEU A 92 10.01 1.23 -0.07
C LEU A 92 11.23 2.15 0.05
N ASN A 93 11.03 3.43 -0.26
CA ASN A 93 11.98 4.48 0.02
C ASN A 93 11.54 5.20 1.29
N ARG A 94 12.13 4.82 2.41
CA ARG A 94 11.75 5.34 3.73
C ARG A 94 12.07 6.83 3.92
N GLN A 95 13.04 7.35 3.18
CA GLN A 95 13.46 8.74 3.29
C GLN A 95 12.48 9.67 2.55
N ARG A 96 12.00 9.24 1.40
CA ARG A 96 11.08 10.02 0.57
C ARG A 96 9.60 9.70 0.83
N GLY A 97 9.30 8.62 1.54
CA GLY A 97 7.93 8.18 1.72
C GLY A 97 7.28 7.78 0.41
N SER A 98 8.03 7.06 -0.43
CA SER A 98 7.57 6.57 -1.73
C SER A 98 7.85 5.08 -1.86
N ALA A 99 7.30 4.47 -2.90
CA ALA A 99 7.52 3.07 -3.20
C ALA A 99 7.77 2.88 -4.70
N GLU A 100 8.49 1.83 -5.03
CA GLU A 100 8.73 1.43 -6.41
C GLU A 100 8.24 0.00 -6.61
N CYS A 101 7.58 -0.24 -7.72
CA CYS A 101 7.07 -1.54 -8.08
C CYS A 101 7.08 -1.67 -9.60
N PHE A 102 7.75 -2.70 -10.12
CA PHE A 102 7.87 -2.96 -11.55
C PHE A 102 8.30 -1.74 -12.37
N GLY A 103 9.32 -1.04 -11.88
CA GLY A 103 9.90 0.13 -12.55
C GLY A 103 9.10 1.42 -12.43
N GLN A 104 8.00 1.42 -11.68
CA GLN A 104 7.15 2.59 -11.49
C GLN A 104 7.23 3.08 -10.06
N VAL A 105 7.33 4.40 -9.88
CA VAL A 105 7.35 5.04 -8.56
C VAL A 105 5.97 5.53 -8.19
N TYR A 106 5.61 5.31 -6.92
CA TYR A 106 4.33 5.70 -6.34
C TYR A 106 4.58 6.59 -5.13
N GLY A 107 3.91 7.75 -5.09
CA GLY A 107 3.87 8.59 -3.90
C GLY A 107 2.89 8.00 -2.89
N LEU A 108 3.24 8.06 -1.63
CA LEU A 108 2.45 7.47 -0.54
C LEU A 108 1.84 8.57 0.32
N THR A 109 0.55 8.44 0.60
CA THR A 109 -0.16 9.25 1.59
C THR A 109 -0.74 8.31 2.63
N LEU A 110 -0.30 8.48 3.87
CA LEU A 110 -0.78 7.69 4.99
C LEU A 110 -1.69 8.56 5.85
N LEU A 111 -2.88 8.05 6.10
CA LEU A 111 -3.92 8.72 6.87
C LEU A 111 -4.38 7.83 8.00
N ARG A 112 -4.82 8.45 9.09
CA ARG A 112 -5.53 7.75 10.16
C ARG A 112 -6.90 8.42 10.34
N TRP A 113 -7.94 7.60 10.27
CA TRP A 113 -9.30 8.04 10.56
C TRP A 113 -9.87 7.13 11.65
N HIS A 114 -10.09 7.70 12.84
CA HIS A 114 -10.42 6.91 14.03
C HIS A 114 -9.35 5.83 14.26
N GLN A 115 -9.74 4.56 14.28
CA GLN A 115 -8.81 3.43 14.47
C GLN A 115 -8.52 2.70 13.15
N TYR A 116 -8.67 3.41 12.03
CA TYR A 116 -8.38 2.86 10.71
C TYR A 116 -7.13 3.50 10.13
N LEU A 117 -6.23 2.65 9.64
CA LEU A 117 -5.05 3.08 8.89
C LEU A 117 -5.38 3.00 7.41
N ILE A 118 -5.12 4.09 6.70
CA ILE A 118 -5.42 4.20 5.27
C ILE A 118 -4.15 4.61 4.55
N THR A 119 -3.82 3.90 3.48
CA THR A 119 -2.73 4.29 2.59
C THR A 119 -3.26 4.50 1.17
N ILE A 120 -2.87 5.60 0.57
CA ILE A 120 -3.12 5.91 -0.83
C ILE A 120 -1.76 5.91 -1.54
N ALA A 121 -1.65 5.11 -2.61
CA ALA A 121 -0.48 5.07 -3.47
C ALA A 121 -0.87 5.62 -4.85
N ALA A 122 -0.18 6.66 -5.29
CA ALA A 122 -0.46 7.30 -6.57
C ALA A 122 0.79 7.32 -7.44
N LYS A 123 0.64 6.90 -8.69
CA LYS A 123 1.73 6.90 -9.67
C LYS A 123 2.30 8.31 -9.81
N GLN A 124 3.62 8.41 -9.67
CA GLN A 124 4.33 9.66 -9.90
C GLN A 124 4.77 9.74 -11.35
N ASN A 125 4.46 10.86 -11.97
CA ASN A 125 4.99 11.21 -13.27
C ASN A 125 6.33 11.92 -13.06
N VAL A 126 7.39 11.24 -13.47
CA VAL A 126 8.75 11.79 -13.36
C VAL A 126 9.18 12.28 -14.73
#